data_9d0d7b2de296aef88a961e4aff6da9d7
#
_entry.id   9d0d7b2de296aef88a961e4aff6da9d7
#
_cell.length_a   1.000
_cell.length_b   1.000
_cell.length_c   1.000
_cell.angle_alpha   90.00
_cell.angle_beta   90.00
_cell.angle_gamma   90.00
#
_symmetry.space_group_name_H-M   'P 1'
#
loop_
_entity.id
_entity.type
_entity.pdbx_description
1 polymer ?
#
loop_
_entity_poly.entity_id
_entity_poly.type
_entity_poly.pdbx_seq_one_letter_code
_entity_poly.pdbx_strand_id
1 'polypeptide(L)'
;MSRKLLCVFLLFTVNIFAQNQGNLSGRVIDSETGFGLEGATIQIQNSDFYTITDQNGNFKIADIPTSSFNVTASFIGFKSQTKFNVIVKSAGNQSLQYILNPSSEILDEVIVLESPFKTSFETPLSTQTFSAVEIETYPGGNNDITKVIQSLPGISPSIGGFRNDIIIRGGGPNETVYYLDGIEIPNINHFSTQGSSGGPVGLINVSFIKDVTLSTSSFGAEYDNALSGVLSFEQKDANLDRVSGNFRIGSSEAGLTFEGPLKLFKNKETSFIVSVRRS
;
A
#
# COMPACT_ATOMS: atom_id res chain seq x y z
N MET A 1 -10.34 -48.57 1.08
CA MET A 1 -9.30 -47.53 1.00
C MET A 1 -7.95 -48.20 1.18
N SER A 2 -7.07 -48.18 0.19
CA SER A 2 -5.83 -48.97 0.26
C SER A 2 -4.85 -48.32 1.29
N ARG A 3 -4.13 -49.20 2.05
CA ARG A 3 -3.13 -48.77 3.04
C ARG A 3 -2.11 -47.75 2.49
N LYS A 4 -1.83 -47.79 1.19
CA LYS A 4 -0.94 -46.86 0.47
C LYS A 4 -1.53 -45.44 0.37
N LEU A 5 -2.86 -45.32 0.23
CA LEU A 5 -3.56 -44.02 0.18
C LEU A 5 -3.58 -43.35 1.56
N LEU A 6 -3.69 -44.15 2.63
CA LEU A 6 -3.63 -43.65 4.01
C LEU A 6 -2.24 -43.11 4.36
N CYS A 7 -1.16 -43.75 3.89
CA CYS A 7 0.21 -43.27 4.12
C CYS A 7 0.50 -41.99 3.34
N VAL A 8 -0.03 -41.79 2.14
CA VAL A 8 0.12 -40.55 1.38
C VAL A 8 -0.65 -39.40 2.05
N PHE A 9 -1.82 -39.69 2.61
CA PHE A 9 -2.59 -38.68 3.36
C PHE A 9 -1.92 -38.30 4.67
N LEU A 10 -1.27 -39.25 5.35
CA LEU A 10 -0.51 -38.98 6.59
C LEU A 10 0.76 -38.17 6.34
N LEU A 11 1.41 -38.34 5.19
CA LEU A 11 2.60 -37.55 4.80
C LEU A 11 2.25 -36.09 4.46
N PHE A 12 1.03 -35.79 4.06
CA PHE A 12 0.55 -34.44 3.75
C PHE A 12 0.21 -33.60 4.99
N THR A 13 0.00 -34.25 6.16
CA THR A 13 -0.41 -33.56 7.38
C THR A 13 0.76 -33.05 8.25
N VAL A 14 2.01 -33.34 7.89
CA VAL A 14 3.18 -33.11 8.79
C VAL A 14 3.84 -31.74 8.64
N ASN A 15 3.47 -30.89 7.67
CA ASN A 15 4.20 -29.64 7.42
C ASN A 15 3.37 -28.35 7.43
N ILE A 16 2.29 -28.28 8.19
CA ILE A 16 1.57 -27.02 8.43
C ILE A 16 2.03 -26.41 9.76
N PHE A 17 3.32 -26.17 9.92
CA PHE A 17 3.77 -25.10 10.81
C PHE A 17 3.72 -23.80 9.99
N ALA A 18 2.60 -23.13 10.06
CA ALA A 18 2.49 -21.76 9.58
C ALA A 18 3.52 -20.94 10.37
N GLN A 19 4.55 -20.43 9.71
CA GLN A 19 5.46 -19.46 10.31
C GLN A 19 4.66 -18.17 10.51
N ASN A 20 4.23 -17.93 11.75
CA ASN A 20 3.47 -16.73 12.13
C ASN A 20 4.39 -15.52 12.37
N GLN A 21 5.55 -15.49 11.73
CA GLN A 21 6.54 -14.43 11.87
C GLN A 21 6.90 -13.85 10.51
N GLY A 22 7.07 -12.55 10.46
CA GLY A 22 7.49 -11.80 9.29
C GLY A 22 8.67 -10.88 9.59
N ASN A 23 9.17 -10.21 8.56
CA ASN A 23 10.26 -9.27 8.68
C ASN A 23 9.78 -7.89 8.21
N LEU A 24 10.29 -6.85 8.84
CA LEU A 24 10.11 -5.46 8.46
C LEU A 24 11.48 -4.88 8.14
N SER A 25 11.63 -4.26 6.99
CA SER A 25 12.85 -3.55 6.60
C SER A 25 12.50 -2.18 6.04
N GLY A 26 13.51 -1.35 5.84
CA GLY A 26 13.29 -0.04 5.25
C GLY A 26 14.48 0.86 5.35
N ARG A 27 14.25 2.14 5.05
CA ARG A 27 15.28 3.16 5.08
C ARG A 27 14.75 4.45 5.70
N VAL A 28 15.60 5.12 6.47
CA VAL A 28 15.36 6.45 7.04
C VAL A 28 16.27 7.43 6.36
N ILE A 29 15.71 8.50 5.80
CA ILE A 29 16.46 9.56 5.11
C ILE A 29 16.09 10.92 5.69
N ASP A 30 17.04 11.82 5.59
CA ASP A 30 16.84 13.24 5.86
C ASP A 30 16.12 13.91 4.68
N SER A 31 15.10 14.69 4.95
CA SER A 31 14.30 15.38 3.94
C SER A 31 15.05 16.47 3.17
N GLU A 32 16.06 17.10 3.80
CA GLU A 32 16.80 18.21 3.18
C GLU A 32 17.98 17.71 2.35
N THR A 33 18.70 16.70 2.85
CA THR A 33 19.93 16.22 2.21
C THR A 33 19.71 14.99 1.35
N GLY A 34 18.63 14.23 1.58
CA GLY A 34 18.35 12.96 0.92
C GLY A 34 19.27 11.80 1.36
N PHE A 35 20.21 12.06 2.30
CA PHE A 35 21.11 11.02 2.82
C PHE A 35 20.42 10.14 3.88
N GLY A 36 20.89 8.89 3.99
CA GLY A 36 20.48 8.00 5.05
C GLY A 36 20.88 8.51 6.43
N LEU A 37 19.98 8.42 7.40
CA LEU A 37 20.26 8.78 8.79
C LEU A 37 20.78 7.54 9.54
N GLU A 38 22.07 7.52 9.87
CA GLU A 38 22.70 6.50 10.71
C GLU A 38 22.28 6.69 12.18
N GLY A 39 21.94 5.60 12.87
CA GLY A 39 21.60 5.65 14.29
C GLY A 39 20.16 6.09 14.59
N ALA A 40 19.30 6.23 13.58
CA ALA A 40 17.88 6.48 13.79
C ALA A 40 17.20 5.25 14.40
N THR A 41 16.36 5.46 15.40
CA THR A 41 15.65 4.39 16.11
C THR A 41 14.33 4.11 15.43
N ILE A 42 14.07 2.84 15.14
CA ILE A 42 12.79 2.33 14.65
C ILE A 42 12.16 1.49 15.73
N GLN A 43 10.96 1.83 16.14
CA GLN A 43 10.23 1.15 17.21
C GLN A 43 8.83 0.77 16.76
N ILE A 44 8.43 -0.47 17.04
CA ILE A 44 7.05 -0.92 16.90
C ILE A 44 6.30 -0.54 18.20
N GLN A 45 5.29 0.31 18.07
CA GLN A 45 4.53 0.77 19.23
C GLN A 45 3.87 -0.39 19.99
N ASN A 46 3.82 -0.28 21.31
CA ASN A 46 3.26 -1.28 22.21
C ASN A 46 3.93 -2.68 22.10
N SER A 47 5.21 -2.73 21.73
CA SER A 47 6.00 -3.96 21.67
C SER A 47 7.46 -3.70 22.02
N ASP A 48 8.21 -4.79 22.29
CA ASP A 48 9.64 -4.74 22.56
C ASP A 48 10.50 -4.80 21.27
N PHE A 49 9.87 -4.75 20.10
CA PHE A 49 10.56 -4.80 18.82
C PHE A 49 11.07 -3.41 18.43
N TYR A 50 12.39 -3.27 18.36
CA TYR A 50 13.04 -2.05 17.87
C TYR A 50 14.36 -2.40 17.17
N THR A 51 14.87 -1.46 16.40
CA THR A 51 16.19 -1.55 15.75
C THR A 51 16.74 -0.15 15.51
N ILE A 52 17.99 -0.09 15.08
CA ILE A 52 18.71 1.13 14.77
C ILE A 52 19.16 1.04 13.30
N THR A 53 19.15 2.17 12.58
CA THR A 53 19.57 2.24 11.19
C THR A 53 21.10 2.14 11.05
N ASP A 54 21.56 1.52 9.95
CA ASP A 54 22.96 1.45 9.55
C ASP A 54 23.48 2.80 8.95
N GLN A 55 24.75 2.81 8.49
CA GLN A 55 25.41 3.96 7.88
C GLN A 55 24.70 4.53 6.64
N ASN A 56 23.89 3.72 5.96
CA ASN A 56 23.11 4.11 4.80
C ASN A 56 21.66 4.45 5.15
N GLY A 57 21.31 4.43 6.44
CA GLY A 57 19.95 4.63 6.94
C GLY A 57 19.05 3.42 6.83
N ASN A 58 19.55 2.24 6.45
CA ASN A 58 18.72 1.04 6.33
C ASN A 58 18.49 0.38 7.69
N PHE A 59 17.33 -0.25 7.84
CA PHE A 59 16.99 -1.01 9.04
C PHE A 59 16.32 -2.34 8.69
N LYS A 60 16.38 -3.28 9.64
CA LYS A 60 15.66 -4.55 9.56
C LYS A 60 15.26 -5.00 10.97
N ILE A 61 14.00 -5.38 11.14
CA ILE A 61 13.47 -6.06 12.33
C ILE A 61 12.98 -7.43 11.86
N ALA A 62 13.51 -8.49 12.47
CA ALA A 62 13.16 -9.86 12.14
C ALA A 62 12.21 -10.47 13.18
N ASP A 63 11.57 -11.58 12.81
CA ASP A 63 10.78 -12.44 13.70
C ASP A 63 9.59 -11.73 14.36
N ILE A 64 9.01 -10.73 13.70
CA ILE A 64 7.84 -10.01 14.17
C ILE A 64 6.59 -10.89 13.95
N PRO A 65 5.69 -11.01 14.93
CA PRO A 65 4.41 -11.67 14.73
C PRO A 65 3.63 -11.08 13.56
N THR A 66 2.93 -11.91 12.79
CA THR A 66 2.08 -11.42 11.70
C THR A 66 0.88 -10.70 12.26
N SER A 67 0.87 -9.38 12.16
CA SER A 67 -0.20 -8.49 12.63
C SER A 67 -0.05 -7.11 12.00
N SER A 68 -0.93 -6.20 12.36
CA SER A 68 -0.84 -4.78 12.01
C SER A 68 -0.22 -4.02 13.18
N PHE A 69 0.77 -3.18 12.89
CA PHE A 69 1.53 -2.42 13.88
C PHE A 69 1.65 -0.95 13.48
N ASN A 70 1.81 -0.10 14.47
CA ASN A 70 2.27 1.27 14.25
C ASN A 70 3.78 1.28 14.44
N VAL A 71 4.52 1.81 13.47
CA VAL A 71 5.98 1.81 13.48
C VAL A 71 6.49 3.25 13.42
N THR A 72 7.26 3.63 14.44
CA THR A 72 7.78 4.99 14.61
C THR A 72 9.27 5.01 14.31
N ALA A 73 9.69 5.97 13.48
CA ALA A 73 11.08 6.33 13.29
C ALA A 73 11.39 7.63 14.04
N SER A 74 12.49 7.65 14.79
CA SER A 74 12.95 8.82 15.54
C SER A 74 14.46 8.99 15.43
N PHE A 75 14.91 10.25 15.37
CA PHE A 75 16.33 10.61 15.38
C PHE A 75 16.52 11.94 16.09
N ILE A 76 17.64 12.09 16.80
CA ILE A 76 17.95 13.33 17.55
C ILE A 76 18.04 14.51 16.59
N GLY A 77 17.33 15.60 16.88
CA GLY A 77 17.28 16.79 16.03
C GLY A 77 16.31 16.69 14.85
N PHE A 78 15.46 15.67 14.80
CA PHE A 78 14.45 15.47 13.77
C PHE A 78 13.07 15.23 14.37
N LYS A 79 12.01 15.61 13.64
CA LYS A 79 10.63 15.24 14.00
C LYS A 79 10.44 13.74 13.77
N SER A 80 9.96 13.04 14.80
CA SER A 80 9.61 11.62 14.69
C SER A 80 8.44 11.43 13.70
N GLN A 81 8.48 10.32 12.95
CA GLN A 81 7.43 9.95 12.00
C GLN A 81 6.88 8.57 12.34
N THR A 82 5.55 8.46 12.47
CA THR A 82 4.88 7.17 12.68
C THR A 82 4.12 6.76 11.42
N LYS A 83 4.32 5.50 11.00
CA LYS A 83 3.47 4.85 10.00
C LYS A 83 2.48 3.94 10.72
N PHE A 84 1.21 4.18 10.47
CA PHE A 84 0.12 3.44 11.08
C PHE A 84 -0.25 2.22 10.25
N ASN A 85 -0.81 1.19 10.91
CA ASN A 85 -1.35 -0.01 10.28
C ASN A 85 -0.38 -0.74 9.33
N VAL A 86 0.91 -0.76 9.68
CA VAL A 86 1.91 -1.53 8.93
C VAL A 86 1.64 -3.02 9.13
N ILE A 87 1.25 -3.73 8.07
CA ILE A 87 0.92 -5.15 8.16
C ILE A 87 2.17 -5.98 7.91
N VAL A 88 2.57 -6.74 8.92
CA VAL A 88 3.65 -7.73 8.82
C VAL A 88 3.05 -9.06 8.36
N LYS A 89 3.49 -9.55 7.19
CA LYS A 89 3.06 -10.84 6.61
C LYS A 89 4.18 -11.87 6.74
N SER A 90 3.84 -13.15 6.92
CA SER A 90 4.82 -14.24 7.08
C SER A 90 5.72 -14.47 5.85
N ALA A 91 5.24 -14.13 4.66
CA ALA A 91 5.96 -14.34 3.40
C ALA A 91 6.51 -13.05 2.77
N GLY A 92 6.29 -11.88 3.37
CA GLY A 92 6.66 -10.58 2.82
C GLY A 92 7.77 -9.89 3.58
N ASN A 93 8.68 -9.23 2.87
CA ASN A 93 9.53 -8.20 3.42
C ASN A 93 8.87 -6.87 3.04
N GLN A 94 8.17 -6.24 3.97
CA GLN A 94 7.61 -4.91 3.71
C GLN A 94 8.73 -3.90 3.85
N SER A 95 9.01 -3.16 2.79
CA SER A 95 10.00 -2.08 2.81
C SER A 95 9.30 -0.76 3.16
N LEU A 96 9.74 -0.13 4.24
CA LEU A 96 9.25 1.18 4.67
C LEU A 96 10.30 2.25 4.40
N GLN A 97 9.87 3.40 3.91
CA GLN A 97 10.73 4.57 3.79
C GLN A 97 10.23 5.65 4.76
N TYR A 98 11.12 6.17 5.58
CA TYR A 98 10.88 7.32 6.44
C TYR A 98 11.68 8.52 5.94
N ILE A 99 11.03 9.67 5.84
CA ILE A 99 11.65 10.94 5.47
C ILE A 99 11.47 11.85 6.68
N LEU A 100 12.55 12.03 7.46
CA LEU A 100 12.51 12.84 8.66
C LEU A 100 12.89 14.28 8.35
N ASN A 101 12.12 15.21 8.91
CA ASN A 101 12.37 16.64 8.80
C ASN A 101 13.22 17.11 9.99
N PRO A 102 14.29 17.89 9.78
CA PRO A 102 15.02 18.50 10.87
C PRO A 102 14.12 19.32 11.80
N SER A 103 14.35 19.25 13.09
CA SER A 103 13.63 20.02 14.10
C SER A 103 14.62 20.85 14.91
N SER A 104 14.43 22.15 14.96
CA SER A 104 15.23 23.06 15.77
C SER A 104 14.75 23.18 17.24
N GLU A 105 13.70 22.49 17.60
CA GLU A 105 13.20 22.50 18.97
C GLU A 105 13.81 21.37 19.80
N ILE A 106 14.47 21.72 20.91
CA ILE A 106 14.92 20.81 21.95
C ILE A 106 13.65 20.40 22.73
N LEU A 107 13.33 19.14 22.67
CA LEU A 107 12.01 18.58 22.95
C LEU A 107 11.74 18.34 24.43
N ASP A 108 10.57 18.78 24.86
CA ASP A 108 9.69 17.97 25.70
C ASP A 108 8.94 16.98 24.77
N GLU A 109 8.85 15.71 25.17
CA GLU A 109 8.24 14.61 24.41
C GLU A 109 6.75 14.86 24.18
N VAL A 110 6.41 15.56 23.11
CA VAL A 110 5.03 15.66 22.64
C VAL A 110 4.79 14.51 21.68
N ILE A 111 4.10 13.48 22.13
CA ILE A 111 3.51 12.47 21.26
C ILE A 111 2.44 13.17 20.43
N VAL A 112 2.84 13.72 19.29
CA VAL A 112 1.89 14.16 18.28
C VAL A 112 1.35 12.90 17.63
N LEU A 113 0.15 12.50 17.99
CA LEU A 113 -0.64 11.58 17.21
C LEU A 113 -0.94 12.27 15.88
N GLU A 114 -0.06 12.09 14.90
CA GLU A 114 -0.40 12.50 13.54
C GLU A 114 -1.68 11.78 13.14
N SER A 115 -2.66 12.57 12.73
CA SER A 115 -3.85 12.05 12.07
C SER A 115 -3.42 11.07 10.96
N PRO A 116 -4.10 9.92 10.77
CA PRO A 116 -3.84 9.02 9.65
C PRO A 116 -3.97 9.72 8.29
N PHE A 117 -4.45 10.94 8.28
CA PHE A 117 -4.56 11.79 7.10
C PHE A 117 -3.33 12.70 7.00
N LYS A 118 -2.37 12.32 6.16
CA LYS A 118 -1.20 13.16 5.88
C LYS A 118 -1.64 14.43 5.15
N THR A 119 -1.52 15.56 5.80
CA THR A 119 -1.48 16.86 5.14
C THR A 119 -0.01 17.29 5.05
N SER A 120 0.61 17.14 3.88
CA SER A 120 1.85 17.83 3.56
C SER A 120 1.55 19.31 3.32
N PHE A 121 2.50 20.20 3.60
CA PHE A 121 2.32 21.66 3.40
C PHE A 121 2.04 22.03 1.93
N GLU A 122 2.37 21.13 0.99
CA GLU A 122 2.15 21.26 -0.45
C GLU A 122 0.93 20.46 -0.92
N THR A 123 0.32 19.64 -0.06
CA THR A 123 -0.88 18.89 -0.45
C THR A 123 -2.12 19.69 -0.12
N PRO A 124 -3.02 19.86 -1.09
CA PRO A 124 -4.32 20.49 -0.85
C PRO A 124 -5.06 19.78 0.28
N LEU A 125 -5.82 20.55 1.07
CA LEU A 125 -6.63 20.08 2.19
C LEU A 125 -7.62 18.94 1.85
N SER A 126 -7.72 18.57 0.59
CA SER A 126 -8.65 17.59 0.04
C SER A 126 -7.98 16.39 -0.61
N THR A 127 -6.69 16.17 -0.34
CA THR A 127 -5.96 15.01 -0.82
C THR A 127 -5.95 13.90 0.23
N GLN A 128 -6.27 12.69 -0.18
CA GLN A 128 -6.24 11.49 0.66
C GLN A 128 -5.44 10.40 -0.05
N THR A 129 -4.50 9.78 0.65
CA THR A 129 -3.67 8.70 0.12
C THR A 129 -3.97 7.41 0.87
N PHE A 130 -4.19 6.34 0.13
CA PHE A 130 -4.45 4.99 0.64
C PHE A 130 -3.36 4.06 0.17
N SER A 131 -2.78 3.32 1.08
CA SER A 131 -1.88 2.23 0.74
C SER A 131 -2.65 1.01 0.20
N ALA A 132 -1.99 0.19 -0.61
CA ALA A 132 -2.59 -1.07 -1.08
C ALA A 132 -3.09 -1.96 0.07
N VAL A 133 -2.40 -1.90 1.20
CA VAL A 133 -2.76 -2.67 2.40
C VAL A 133 -4.09 -2.18 3.00
N GLU A 134 -4.31 -0.88 3.08
CA GLU A 134 -5.57 -0.32 3.56
C GLU A 134 -6.72 -0.72 2.63
N ILE A 135 -6.48 -0.72 1.32
CA ILE A 135 -7.47 -1.16 0.33
C ILE A 135 -7.78 -2.65 0.48
N GLU A 136 -6.75 -3.49 0.65
CA GLU A 136 -6.91 -4.94 0.83
C GLU A 136 -7.67 -5.32 2.11
N THR A 137 -7.50 -4.54 3.18
CA THR A 137 -8.09 -4.81 4.50
C THR A 137 -9.39 -4.08 4.74
N TYR A 138 -9.81 -3.22 3.81
CA TYR A 138 -11.03 -2.42 3.98
C TYR A 138 -12.28 -3.29 4.04
N PRO A 139 -13.08 -3.22 5.12
CA PRO A 139 -14.28 -4.04 5.26
C PRO A 139 -15.30 -3.74 4.15
N GLY A 140 -15.69 -4.76 3.41
CA GLY A 140 -16.65 -4.62 2.29
C GLY A 140 -16.06 -4.09 0.98
N GLY A 141 -14.77 -3.76 0.94
CA GLY A 141 -14.10 -3.26 -0.27
C GLY A 141 -13.90 -4.32 -1.35
N ASN A 142 -14.00 -5.60 -1.03
CA ASN A 142 -13.81 -6.72 -1.97
C ASN A 142 -12.54 -6.58 -2.83
N ASN A 143 -11.47 -5.98 -2.25
CA ASN A 143 -10.23 -5.71 -2.96
C ASN A 143 -10.42 -4.85 -4.23
N ASP A 144 -11.44 -4.02 -4.25
CA ASP A 144 -11.75 -3.06 -5.31
C ASP A 144 -11.51 -1.64 -4.79
N ILE A 145 -10.55 -0.96 -5.39
CA ILE A 145 -10.15 0.41 -5.03
C ILE A 145 -11.35 1.36 -5.08
N THR A 146 -12.20 1.20 -6.09
CA THR A 146 -13.38 2.05 -6.27
C THR A 146 -14.35 1.93 -5.11
N LYS A 147 -14.55 0.73 -4.56
CA LYS A 147 -15.42 0.51 -3.40
C LYS A 147 -14.89 1.19 -2.14
N VAL A 148 -13.58 1.17 -1.95
CA VAL A 148 -12.94 1.90 -0.85
C VAL A 148 -13.16 3.40 -1.00
N ILE A 149 -12.91 3.94 -2.19
CA ILE A 149 -13.09 5.36 -2.48
C ILE A 149 -14.56 5.80 -2.31
N GLN A 150 -15.51 4.98 -2.75
CA GLN A 150 -16.95 5.25 -2.58
C GLN A 150 -17.41 5.37 -1.13
N SER A 151 -16.63 4.86 -0.16
CA SER A 151 -16.92 4.97 1.26
C SER A 151 -16.47 6.28 1.90
N LEU A 152 -15.71 7.11 1.17
CA LEU A 152 -15.15 8.35 1.70
C LEU A 152 -16.19 9.47 1.78
N PRO A 153 -16.02 10.40 2.74
CA PRO A 153 -16.89 11.56 2.84
C PRO A 153 -16.86 12.42 1.57
N GLY A 154 -18.03 12.81 1.07
CA GLY A 154 -18.15 13.62 -0.13
C GLY A 154 -18.10 12.86 -1.44
N ILE A 155 -18.00 11.53 -1.38
CA ILE A 155 -18.07 10.65 -2.55
C ILE A 155 -19.34 9.83 -2.47
N SER A 156 -20.02 9.73 -3.58
CA SER A 156 -21.25 8.95 -3.70
C SER A 156 -21.09 7.86 -4.76
N PRO A 157 -21.59 6.64 -4.50
CA PRO A 157 -21.75 5.65 -5.55
C PRO A 157 -22.86 6.03 -6.51
N SER A 158 -22.91 5.42 -7.68
CA SER A 158 -24.07 5.53 -8.57
C SER A 158 -25.34 4.98 -7.92
N ILE A 159 -26.49 5.49 -8.36
CA ILE A 159 -27.81 5.03 -7.90
C ILE A 159 -27.94 3.51 -8.15
N GLY A 160 -28.27 2.76 -7.10
CA GLY A 160 -28.42 1.30 -7.14
C GLY A 160 -27.17 0.50 -6.80
N GLY A 161 -25.99 1.12 -6.65
CA GLY A 161 -24.77 0.46 -6.12
C GLY A 161 -24.12 -0.61 -7.00
N PHE A 162 -24.65 -0.86 -8.20
CA PHE A 162 -24.14 -1.89 -9.11
C PHE A 162 -22.88 -1.48 -9.88
N ARG A 163 -22.60 -0.17 -9.93
CA ARG A 163 -21.55 0.39 -10.72
C ARG A 163 -20.45 0.96 -9.82
N ASN A 164 -19.26 0.94 -10.35
CA ASN A 164 -18.08 1.53 -9.71
C ASN A 164 -17.89 3.02 -10.06
N ASP A 165 -18.96 3.74 -10.38
CA ASP A 165 -18.88 5.18 -10.61
C ASP A 165 -18.41 5.91 -9.35
N ILE A 166 -17.53 6.87 -9.52
CA ILE A 166 -17.03 7.76 -8.48
C ILE A 166 -17.66 9.13 -8.72
N ILE A 167 -18.59 9.52 -7.86
CA ILE A 167 -19.29 10.80 -7.93
C ILE A 167 -18.76 11.67 -6.80
N ILE A 168 -17.93 12.67 -7.13
CA ILE A 168 -17.31 13.54 -6.14
C ILE A 168 -18.15 14.81 -6.02
N ARG A 169 -18.66 15.07 -4.81
CA ARG A 169 -19.40 16.29 -4.45
C ARG A 169 -20.53 16.65 -5.42
N GLY A 170 -21.18 15.64 -6.00
CA GLY A 170 -22.30 15.83 -6.92
C GLY A 170 -21.91 16.11 -8.37
N GLY A 171 -20.62 16.02 -8.73
CA GLY A 171 -20.15 16.08 -10.11
C GLY A 171 -20.54 14.85 -10.94
N GLY A 172 -20.32 14.91 -12.23
CA GLY A 172 -20.55 13.77 -13.11
C GLY A 172 -19.50 12.67 -12.94
N PRO A 173 -19.83 11.38 -13.14
CA PRO A 173 -18.86 10.29 -13.00
C PRO A 173 -17.71 10.36 -14.01
N ASN A 174 -17.86 11.09 -15.11
CA ASN A 174 -16.85 11.33 -16.15
C ASN A 174 -15.99 12.59 -15.89
N GLU A 175 -16.15 13.25 -14.76
CA GLU A 175 -15.41 14.46 -14.39
C GLU A 175 -14.14 14.16 -13.59
N THR A 176 -13.92 12.91 -13.23
CA THR A 176 -12.71 12.45 -12.55
C THR A 176 -11.72 11.90 -13.56
N VAL A 177 -10.47 12.32 -13.48
CA VAL A 177 -9.37 11.79 -14.30
C VAL A 177 -8.52 10.83 -13.52
N TYR A 178 -7.91 9.88 -14.22
CA TYR A 178 -7.16 8.77 -13.64
C TYR A 178 -5.73 8.76 -14.17
N TYR A 179 -4.75 8.61 -13.29
CA TYR A 179 -3.34 8.51 -13.63
C TYR A 179 -2.74 7.24 -13.07
N LEU A 180 -1.92 6.56 -13.86
CA LEU A 180 -1.10 5.42 -13.43
C LEU A 180 0.37 5.78 -13.66
N ASP A 181 1.15 5.93 -12.59
CA ASP A 181 2.55 6.38 -12.61
C ASP A 181 2.75 7.67 -13.44
N GLY A 182 1.82 8.63 -13.29
CA GLY A 182 1.85 9.90 -14.00
C GLY A 182 1.34 9.88 -15.44
N ILE A 183 0.89 8.73 -15.94
CA ILE A 183 0.29 8.58 -17.28
C ILE A 183 -1.22 8.54 -17.13
N GLU A 184 -1.92 9.43 -17.86
CA GLU A 184 -3.38 9.42 -17.88
C GLU A 184 -3.92 8.13 -18.49
N ILE A 185 -4.88 7.51 -17.80
CA ILE A 185 -5.59 6.32 -18.27
C ILE A 185 -7.07 6.62 -18.40
N PRO A 186 -7.73 6.16 -19.48
CA PRO A 186 -9.10 6.56 -19.79
C PRO A 186 -10.12 5.99 -18.82
N ASN A 187 -9.82 4.90 -18.13
CA ASN A 187 -10.77 4.19 -17.29
C ASN A 187 -10.07 3.23 -16.31
N ILE A 188 -10.69 3.04 -15.15
CA ILE A 188 -10.23 2.14 -14.09
C ILE A 188 -11.14 0.93 -13.87
N ASN A 189 -12.20 0.80 -14.65
CA ASN A 189 -13.19 -0.26 -14.52
C ASN A 189 -13.44 -0.98 -15.85
N HIS A 190 -13.74 -2.27 -15.76
CA HIS A 190 -14.24 -3.06 -16.89
C HIS A 190 -15.68 -2.67 -17.24
N PHE A 191 -16.05 -2.83 -18.50
CA PHE A 191 -17.43 -2.66 -18.98
C PHE A 191 -18.01 -1.26 -18.72
N SER A 192 -17.16 -0.22 -18.77
CA SER A 192 -17.67 1.16 -18.72
C SER A 192 -18.53 1.47 -19.92
N THR A 193 -19.56 2.28 -19.72
CA THR A 193 -20.45 2.77 -20.76
C THR A 193 -20.21 4.25 -21.00
N GLN A 194 -20.65 4.76 -22.13
CA GLN A 194 -20.53 6.17 -22.47
C GLN A 194 -21.15 7.08 -21.39
N GLY A 195 -20.42 8.12 -20.98
CA GLY A 195 -20.86 9.05 -19.94
C GLY A 195 -20.72 8.51 -18.50
N SER A 196 -20.00 7.40 -18.31
CA SER A 196 -19.75 6.77 -17.02
C SER A 196 -18.31 6.34 -16.90
N SER A 197 -17.70 6.57 -15.75
CA SER A 197 -16.37 6.06 -15.42
C SER A 197 -16.40 4.65 -14.82
N GLY A 198 -17.60 4.11 -14.55
CA GLY A 198 -17.76 2.90 -13.79
C GLY A 198 -18.44 1.74 -14.51
N GLY A 199 -17.79 0.60 -14.56
CA GLY A 199 -18.39 -0.72 -14.75
C GLY A 199 -18.58 -1.41 -13.41
N PRO A 200 -19.06 -2.65 -13.40
CA PRO A 200 -19.29 -3.41 -12.15
C PRO A 200 -18.00 -3.92 -11.50
N VAL A 201 -16.87 -3.95 -12.21
CA VAL A 201 -15.62 -4.59 -11.79
C VAL A 201 -14.43 -3.69 -12.09
N GLY A 202 -13.57 -3.50 -11.09
CA GLY A 202 -12.33 -2.73 -11.23
C GLY A 202 -11.32 -3.41 -12.16
N LEU A 203 -10.72 -2.64 -13.07
CA LEU A 203 -9.67 -3.08 -13.99
C LEU A 203 -8.33 -3.24 -13.28
N ILE A 204 -8.03 -2.31 -12.38
CA ILE A 204 -6.73 -2.23 -11.70
C ILE A 204 -6.63 -3.32 -10.63
N ASN A 205 -5.57 -4.11 -10.72
CA ASN A 205 -5.29 -5.13 -9.71
C ASN A 205 -4.49 -4.51 -8.56
N VAL A 206 -5.06 -4.51 -7.35
CA VAL A 206 -4.43 -3.96 -6.13
C VAL A 206 -3.06 -4.58 -5.85
N SER A 207 -2.81 -5.82 -6.30
CA SER A 207 -1.51 -6.48 -6.12
C SER A 207 -0.33 -5.76 -6.80
N PHE A 208 -0.59 -4.90 -7.78
CA PHE A 208 0.44 -4.09 -8.45
C PHE A 208 0.57 -2.68 -7.85
N ILE A 209 -0.35 -2.27 -7.01
CA ILE A 209 -0.42 -0.90 -6.49
C ILE A 209 0.35 -0.79 -5.18
N LYS A 210 1.05 0.30 -5.01
CA LYS A 210 1.68 0.73 -3.78
C LYS A 210 0.76 1.67 -3.02
N ASP A 211 0.40 2.78 -3.66
CA ASP A 211 -0.42 3.83 -3.08
C ASP A 211 -1.45 4.34 -4.10
N VAL A 212 -2.58 4.80 -3.60
CA VAL A 212 -3.62 5.47 -4.38
C VAL A 212 -3.91 6.82 -3.75
N THR A 213 -3.74 7.89 -4.51
CA THR A 213 -3.98 9.25 -4.05
C THR A 213 -5.22 9.82 -4.74
N LEU A 214 -6.18 10.23 -3.93
CA LEU A 214 -7.39 10.93 -4.37
C LEU A 214 -7.29 12.41 -4.02
N SER A 215 -7.41 13.28 -5.01
CA SER A 215 -7.55 14.73 -4.84
C SER A 215 -8.93 15.17 -5.29
N THR A 216 -9.72 15.74 -4.36
CA THR A 216 -11.13 16.15 -4.62
C THR A 216 -11.32 17.65 -4.83
N SER A 217 -10.26 18.43 -4.69
CA SER A 217 -10.19 19.86 -5.03
C SER A 217 -8.74 20.33 -5.00
N SER A 218 -8.45 21.49 -5.59
CA SER A 218 -7.12 22.11 -5.58
C SER A 218 -6.00 21.18 -6.08
N PHE A 219 -6.26 20.39 -7.12
CA PHE A 219 -5.23 19.62 -7.78
C PHE A 219 -4.32 20.53 -8.63
N GLY A 220 -3.07 20.09 -8.85
CA GLY A 220 -2.06 20.85 -9.57
C GLY A 220 -2.45 21.12 -11.04
N ALA A 221 -1.84 22.16 -11.62
CA ALA A 221 -2.07 22.53 -13.03
C ALA A 221 -1.56 21.48 -14.04
N GLU A 222 -0.86 20.47 -13.55
CA GLU A 222 -0.38 19.31 -14.31
C GLU A 222 -1.50 18.32 -14.70
N TYR A 223 -2.66 18.42 -14.01
CA TYR A 223 -3.81 17.54 -14.25
C TYR A 223 -4.81 18.24 -15.16
N ASP A 224 -4.72 17.94 -16.45
CA ASP A 224 -5.65 18.43 -17.45
C ASP A 224 -7.03 17.74 -17.33
N ASN A 225 -8.08 18.45 -17.75
CA ASN A 225 -9.46 17.96 -17.86
C ASN A 225 -10.12 17.45 -16.56
N ALA A 226 -9.48 17.61 -15.42
CA ALA A 226 -10.07 17.26 -14.14
C ALA A 226 -11.07 18.33 -13.69
N LEU A 227 -12.32 17.96 -13.49
CA LEU A 227 -13.38 18.87 -13.03
C LEU A 227 -13.77 18.58 -11.57
N SER A 228 -13.98 17.31 -11.22
CA SER A 228 -14.40 16.90 -9.87
C SER A 228 -13.28 16.33 -9.02
N GLY A 229 -12.32 15.64 -9.64
CA GLY A 229 -11.20 15.05 -8.91
C GLY A 229 -10.16 14.37 -9.78
N VAL A 230 -9.05 14.07 -9.14
CA VAL A 230 -7.94 13.32 -9.72
C VAL A 230 -7.67 12.09 -8.85
N LEU A 231 -7.53 10.94 -9.48
CA LEU A 231 -7.15 9.69 -8.84
C LEU A 231 -5.84 9.20 -9.45
N SER A 232 -4.79 9.23 -8.65
CA SER A 232 -3.44 8.81 -9.05
C SER A 232 -3.08 7.48 -8.40
N PHE A 233 -2.59 6.55 -9.20
CA PHE A 233 -2.12 5.23 -8.79
C PHE A 233 -0.61 5.17 -8.93
N GLU A 234 0.08 4.76 -7.88
CA GLU A 234 1.50 4.48 -7.90
C GLU A 234 1.73 2.96 -7.83
N GLN A 235 2.46 2.41 -8.80
CA GLN A 235 2.78 0.99 -8.81
C GLN A 235 3.89 0.67 -7.80
N LYS A 236 3.86 -0.54 -7.26
CA LYS A 236 4.89 -1.01 -6.34
C LYS A 236 6.04 -1.65 -7.09
N ASP A 237 7.24 -1.50 -6.55
CA ASP A 237 8.37 -2.32 -6.92
C ASP A 237 8.19 -3.75 -6.39
N ALA A 238 8.56 -4.74 -7.20
CA ALA A 238 8.53 -6.13 -6.76
C ALA A 238 9.70 -6.42 -5.79
N ASN A 239 9.55 -7.49 -5.01
CA ASN A 239 10.55 -7.91 -4.03
C ASN A 239 11.89 -8.26 -4.71
N LEU A 240 12.98 -7.61 -4.27
CA LEU A 240 14.34 -7.84 -4.76
C LEU A 240 15.10 -8.96 -4.01
N ASP A 241 14.62 -9.33 -2.82
CA ASP A 241 15.34 -10.26 -1.94
C ASP A 241 15.01 -11.72 -2.21
N ARG A 242 13.72 -12.03 -2.37
CA ARG A 242 13.23 -13.40 -2.51
C ARG A 242 11.98 -13.51 -3.36
N VAL A 243 11.77 -14.69 -3.92
CA VAL A 243 10.51 -15.02 -4.57
C VAL A 243 9.44 -15.21 -3.49
N SER A 244 8.33 -14.51 -3.65
CA SER A 244 7.15 -14.63 -2.80
C SER A 244 5.90 -14.81 -3.66
N GLY A 245 4.90 -15.48 -3.10
CA GLY A 245 3.62 -15.70 -3.74
C GLY A 245 2.47 -15.40 -2.80
N ASN A 246 1.41 -14.81 -3.34
CA ASN A 246 0.15 -14.55 -2.63
C ASN A 246 -0.97 -15.25 -3.37
N PHE A 247 -1.70 -16.11 -2.67
CA PHE A 247 -2.93 -16.71 -3.16
C PHE A 247 -4.10 -16.12 -2.40
N ARG A 248 -5.08 -15.64 -3.15
CA ARG A 248 -6.30 -15.03 -2.59
C ARG A 248 -7.51 -15.74 -3.16
N ILE A 249 -8.46 -16.03 -2.29
CA ILE A 249 -9.79 -16.52 -2.66
C ILE A 249 -10.82 -15.77 -1.83
N GLY A 250 -11.78 -15.17 -2.51
CA GLY A 250 -12.88 -14.41 -1.92
C GLY A 250 -14.21 -14.85 -2.48
N SER A 251 -15.28 -14.21 -2.05
CA SER A 251 -16.64 -14.48 -2.52
C SER A 251 -16.85 -14.09 -3.98
N SER A 252 -16.11 -13.08 -4.46
CA SER A 252 -16.26 -12.50 -5.80
C SER A 252 -15.00 -12.62 -6.67
N GLU A 253 -13.86 -13.04 -6.10
CA GLU A 253 -12.63 -13.14 -6.87
C GLU A 253 -11.73 -14.29 -6.40
N ALA A 254 -10.90 -14.76 -7.32
CA ALA A 254 -9.73 -15.59 -7.03
C ALA A 254 -8.51 -14.99 -7.70
N GLY A 255 -7.39 -14.91 -6.98
CA GLY A 255 -6.18 -14.30 -7.47
C GLY A 255 -4.92 -15.06 -7.05
N LEU A 256 -3.91 -15.01 -7.88
CA LEU A 256 -2.59 -15.55 -7.64
C LEU A 256 -1.55 -14.54 -8.11
N THR A 257 -0.67 -14.14 -7.21
CA THR A 257 0.40 -13.18 -7.51
C THR A 257 1.73 -13.78 -7.11
N PHE A 258 2.72 -13.67 -8.00
CA PHE A 258 4.12 -14.02 -7.75
C PHE A 258 4.99 -12.79 -7.98
N GLU A 259 5.95 -12.59 -7.11
CA GLU A 259 6.95 -11.53 -7.25
C GLU A 259 8.31 -12.02 -6.76
N GLY A 260 9.39 -11.44 -7.27
CA GLY A 260 10.73 -11.80 -6.81
C GLY A 260 11.86 -11.24 -7.67
N PRO A 261 13.12 -11.50 -7.26
CA PRO A 261 14.30 -11.07 -8.01
C PRO A 261 14.43 -11.83 -9.32
N LEU A 262 14.77 -11.08 -10.38
CA LEU A 262 15.06 -11.63 -11.69
C LEU A 262 16.57 -11.51 -11.97
N LYS A 263 17.33 -12.58 -11.71
CA LYS A 263 18.79 -12.60 -11.86
C LYS A 263 19.24 -12.79 -13.33
N LEU A 264 18.69 -11.99 -14.24
CA LEU A 264 19.03 -12.03 -15.66
C LEU A 264 20.31 -11.28 -16.02
N PHE A 265 20.70 -10.29 -15.23
CA PHE A 265 21.84 -9.42 -15.49
C PHE A 265 22.78 -9.35 -14.29
N LYS A 266 24.07 -9.60 -14.52
CA LYS A 266 25.11 -9.74 -13.49
C LYS A 266 25.30 -8.52 -12.56
N ASN A 267 24.80 -7.32 -12.95
CA ASN A 267 25.06 -6.05 -12.25
C ASN A 267 23.79 -5.16 -12.13
N LYS A 268 22.59 -5.68 -12.30
CA LYS A 268 21.36 -4.91 -12.15
C LYS A 268 20.41 -5.64 -11.22
N GLU A 269 19.96 -4.97 -10.19
CA GLU A 269 18.84 -5.40 -9.36
C GLU A 269 17.57 -5.27 -10.19
N THR A 270 17.04 -6.41 -10.60
CA THR A 270 15.82 -6.50 -11.40
C THR A 270 14.85 -7.44 -10.70
N SER A 271 13.61 -7.04 -10.62
CA SER A 271 12.54 -7.85 -10.04
C SER A 271 11.38 -8.01 -11.01
N PHE A 272 10.52 -8.97 -10.73
CA PHE A 272 9.30 -9.21 -11.49
C PHE A 272 8.10 -9.33 -10.55
N ILE A 273 6.96 -8.92 -11.04
CA ILE A 273 5.66 -9.20 -10.44
C ILE A 273 4.70 -9.67 -11.52
N VAL A 274 4.03 -10.79 -11.27
CA VAL A 274 3.03 -11.38 -12.15
C VAL A 274 1.81 -11.71 -11.34
N SER A 275 0.65 -11.29 -11.79
CA SER A 275 -0.61 -11.58 -11.13
C SER A 275 -1.68 -12.02 -12.11
N VAL A 276 -2.44 -13.03 -11.72
CA VAL A 276 -3.62 -13.49 -12.43
C VAL A 276 -4.80 -13.37 -11.49
N ARG A 277 -5.85 -12.69 -11.95
CA ARG A 277 -7.10 -12.49 -11.19
C ARG A 277 -8.29 -12.92 -12.05
N ARG A 278 -9.21 -13.62 -11.44
CA ARG A 278 -10.55 -13.89 -11.96
C ARG A 278 -11.57 -13.29 -11.00
N SER A 279 -12.35 -12.36 -11.48
CA SER A 279 -13.48 -11.70 -10.80
C SER A 279 -14.80 -12.05 -11.50
#